data_0a83731192ab217c0cf777dfcc5eb4f3
#
_entry.id   0a83731192ab217c0cf777dfcc5eb4f3
#
_cell.length_a   1.000
_cell.length_b   1.000
_cell.length_c   1.000
_cell.angle_alpha   90.00
_cell.angle_beta   90.00
_cell.angle_gamma   90.00
#
_symmetry.space_group_name_H-M   'P 1'
#
loop_
_entity.id
_entity.type
_entity.pdbx_description
1 polymer ?
#
loop_
_entity_poly.entity_id
_entity_poly.type
_entity_poly.pdbx_seq_one_letter_code
_entity_poly.pdbx_strand_id
1 'polypeptide(L)'
;MRIEKYLDQAIERHGLKNDSKLAEMLGVVQSAVSHYRTGRRTADNEVCLRLAQLLEMENPLPIIMAADMDRAERAGQHSLWEVFSTRMAASNATAALLLVLVASATNFVAPSPAKAAPLSHSTAQRLLLC
;
A
#
# COMPACT_ATOMS: atom_id res chain seq x y z
N MET A 1 -1.85 -0.26 17.21
CA MET A 1 -2.42 -1.05 16.09
C MET A 1 -2.59 -0.15 14.88
N ARG A 2 -2.16 -0.60 13.73
CA ARG A 2 -2.12 0.26 12.52
C ARG A 2 -3.50 0.49 11.92
N ILE A 3 -4.38 -0.50 11.97
CA ILE A 3 -5.75 -0.34 11.44
C ILE A 3 -6.61 0.57 12.31
N GLU A 4 -6.28 0.72 13.57
CA GLU A 4 -7.03 1.54 14.52
C GLU A 4 -7.22 2.98 14.04
N LYS A 5 -6.20 3.56 13.45
CA LYS A 5 -6.29 4.92 12.92
C LYS A 5 -7.36 5.08 11.84
N TYR A 6 -7.57 4.06 11.02
CA TYR A 6 -8.60 4.09 9.97
C TYR A 6 -10.00 3.92 10.56
N LEU A 7 -10.12 3.13 11.63
CA LEU A 7 -11.37 3.02 12.38
C LEU A 7 -11.75 4.37 13.01
N ASP A 8 -10.79 5.07 13.59
CA ASP A 8 -11.00 6.39 14.17
C ASP A 8 -11.35 7.43 13.12
N GLN A 9 -10.68 7.41 11.98
CA GLN A 9 -10.99 8.29 10.86
C GLN A 9 -12.42 8.08 10.34
N ALA A 10 -12.88 6.83 10.28
CA ALA A 10 -14.25 6.53 9.86
C ALA A 10 -15.27 7.07 10.87
N ILE A 11 -15.00 6.94 12.16
CA ILE A 11 -15.85 7.49 13.22
C ILE A 11 -15.94 9.01 13.10
N GLU A 12 -14.82 9.68 12.94
CA GLU A 12 -14.77 11.15 12.78
C GLU A 12 -15.51 11.59 11.52
N ARG A 13 -15.23 10.94 10.39
CA ARG A 13 -15.80 11.33 9.09
C ARG A 13 -17.32 11.21 9.05
N HIS A 14 -17.87 10.18 9.67
CA HIS A 14 -19.32 9.93 9.67
C HIS A 14 -20.02 10.42 10.93
N GLY A 15 -19.28 11.06 11.85
CA GLY A 15 -19.84 11.59 13.09
C GLY A 15 -20.46 10.50 13.96
N LEU A 16 -19.85 9.32 14.01
CA LEU A 16 -20.38 8.18 14.75
C LEU A 16 -20.14 8.35 16.25
N LYS A 17 -21.07 7.87 17.05
CA LYS A 17 -20.98 8.00 18.52
C LYS A 17 -20.02 6.99 19.16
N ASN A 18 -19.92 5.80 18.57
CA ASN A 18 -19.17 4.70 19.17
C ASN A 18 -18.82 3.62 18.13
N ASP A 19 -18.07 2.61 18.57
CA ASP A 19 -17.68 1.47 17.73
C ASP A 19 -18.87 0.60 17.31
N SER A 20 -19.97 0.62 18.07
CA SER A 20 -21.18 -0.11 17.73
C SER A 20 -21.78 0.37 16.40
N LYS A 21 -21.83 1.69 16.20
CA LYS A 21 -22.30 2.28 14.96
C LYS A 21 -21.35 2.00 13.80
N LEU A 22 -20.04 2.05 14.05
CA LEU A 22 -19.05 1.68 13.06
C LEU A 22 -19.20 0.21 12.64
N ALA A 23 -19.42 -0.69 13.59
CA ALA A 23 -19.65 -2.11 13.33
C ALA A 23 -20.86 -2.35 12.42
N GLU A 24 -21.96 -1.63 12.66
CA GLU A 24 -23.14 -1.69 11.77
C GLU A 24 -22.78 -1.28 10.34
N MET A 25 -22.03 -0.20 10.16
CA MET A 25 -21.61 0.28 8.84
C MET A 25 -20.65 -0.68 8.16
N LEU A 26 -19.78 -1.35 8.91
CA LEU A 26 -18.84 -2.35 8.39
C LEU A 26 -19.50 -3.72 8.16
N GLY A 27 -20.70 -3.93 8.66
CA GLY A 27 -21.38 -5.23 8.56
C GLY A 27 -20.79 -6.32 9.43
N VAL A 28 -20.20 -5.94 10.57
CA VAL A 28 -19.61 -6.85 11.54
C VAL A 28 -20.22 -6.64 12.91
N VAL A 29 -19.98 -7.57 13.84
CA VAL A 29 -20.42 -7.42 15.25
C VAL A 29 -19.53 -6.42 15.98
N GLN A 30 -20.07 -5.77 17.00
CA GLN A 30 -19.33 -4.77 17.77
C GLN A 30 -18.05 -5.34 18.37
N SER A 31 -18.10 -6.58 18.87
CA SER A 31 -16.93 -7.25 19.41
C SER A 31 -15.78 -7.40 18.41
N ALA A 32 -16.11 -7.53 17.13
CA ALA A 32 -15.08 -7.59 16.08
C ALA A 32 -14.28 -6.28 15.99
N VAL A 33 -14.96 -5.13 16.01
CA VAL A 33 -14.30 -3.82 16.02
C VAL A 33 -13.41 -3.66 17.24
N SER A 34 -13.92 -4.04 18.42
CA SER A 34 -13.13 -4.04 19.66
C SER A 34 -11.89 -4.93 19.56
N HIS A 35 -12.02 -6.11 18.97
CA HIS A 35 -10.90 -7.03 18.75
C HIS A 35 -9.89 -6.48 17.74
N TYR A 36 -10.32 -5.76 16.72
CA TYR A 36 -9.41 -5.09 15.78
C TYR A 36 -8.58 -4.01 16.48
N ARG A 37 -9.20 -3.24 17.39
CA ARG A 37 -8.51 -2.21 18.17
C ARG A 37 -7.48 -2.78 19.12
N THR A 38 -7.78 -3.90 19.76
CA THR A 38 -6.90 -4.52 20.76
C THR A 38 -5.91 -5.52 20.16
N GLY A 39 -6.01 -5.78 18.86
CA GLY A 39 -5.13 -6.74 18.17
C GLY A 39 -5.45 -8.21 18.45
N ARG A 40 -6.57 -8.50 19.09
CA ARG A 40 -7.01 -9.88 19.30
C ARG A 40 -7.45 -10.56 18.01
N ARG A 41 -7.92 -9.79 17.07
CA ARG A 41 -8.33 -10.23 15.75
C ARG A 41 -7.88 -9.22 14.72
N THR A 42 -7.48 -9.70 13.55
CA THR A 42 -7.12 -8.83 12.42
C THR A 42 -8.30 -8.71 11.46
N ALA A 43 -8.46 -7.51 10.89
CA ALA A 43 -9.48 -7.29 9.88
C ALA A 43 -9.17 -8.08 8.61
N ASP A 44 -10.19 -8.72 8.05
CA ASP A 44 -10.07 -9.39 6.76
C ASP A 44 -10.18 -8.37 5.62
N ASN A 45 -9.95 -8.84 4.39
CA ASN A 45 -9.94 -7.95 3.24
C ASN A 45 -11.31 -7.34 2.97
N GLU A 46 -12.39 -8.04 3.26
CA GLU A 46 -13.74 -7.51 3.10
C GLU A 46 -13.98 -6.30 4.00
N VAL A 47 -13.59 -6.40 5.27
CA VAL A 47 -13.68 -5.28 6.22
C VAL A 47 -12.79 -4.12 5.76
N CYS A 48 -11.59 -4.41 5.30
CA CYS A 48 -10.67 -3.39 4.77
C CYS A 48 -11.28 -2.64 3.58
N LEU A 49 -11.93 -3.35 2.65
CA LEU A 49 -12.57 -2.75 1.49
C LEU A 49 -13.77 -1.89 1.90
N ARG A 50 -14.59 -2.36 2.82
CA ARG A 50 -15.72 -1.58 3.35
C ARG A 50 -15.25 -0.33 4.07
N LEU A 51 -14.18 -0.43 4.84
CA LEU A 51 -13.58 0.70 5.53
C LEU A 51 -13.04 1.72 4.53
N ALA A 52 -12.40 1.27 3.45
CA ALA A 52 -11.96 2.15 2.38
C ALA A 52 -13.13 2.88 1.72
N GLN A 53 -14.24 2.20 1.50
CA GLN A 53 -15.46 2.81 0.97
C GLN A 53 -16.02 3.88 1.92
N LEU A 54 -16.05 3.61 3.22
CA LEU A 54 -16.50 4.58 4.22
C LEU A 54 -15.61 5.83 4.24
N LEU A 55 -14.32 5.65 4.01
CA LEU A 55 -13.33 6.73 3.95
C LEU A 55 -13.24 7.37 2.57
N GLU A 56 -14.02 6.89 1.60
CA GLU A 56 -13.99 7.36 0.21
C GLU A 56 -12.59 7.31 -0.40
N MET A 57 -11.82 6.27 -0.05
CA MET A 57 -10.49 6.03 -0.59
C MET A 57 -10.59 5.30 -1.93
N GLU A 58 -9.97 5.82 -2.96
CA GLU A 58 -9.88 5.15 -4.26
C GLU A 58 -9.04 3.89 -4.19
N ASN A 59 -7.99 3.92 -3.38
CA ASN A 59 -7.07 2.80 -3.22
C ASN A 59 -7.19 2.21 -1.82
N PRO A 60 -7.72 0.99 -1.67
CA PRO A 60 -7.83 0.33 -0.37
C PRO A 60 -6.52 -0.27 0.14
N LEU A 61 -5.48 -0.27 -0.67
CA LEU A 61 -4.22 -0.94 -0.37
C LEU A 61 -3.60 -0.49 0.97
N PRO A 62 -3.57 0.81 1.33
CA PRO A 62 -3.02 1.22 2.62
C PRO A 62 -3.70 0.58 3.82
N ILE A 63 -5.02 0.36 3.76
CA ILE A 63 -5.77 -0.30 4.83
C ILE A 63 -5.45 -1.79 4.87
N ILE A 64 -5.39 -2.44 3.72
CA ILE A 64 -5.01 -3.86 3.61
C ILE A 64 -3.60 -4.07 4.14
N MET A 65 -2.67 -3.20 3.79
CA MET A 65 -1.30 -3.22 4.32
C MET A 65 -1.27 -3.08 5.83
N ALA A 66 -2.05 -2.15 6.38
CA ALA A 66 -2.15 -1.96 7.84
C ALA A 66 -2.67 -3.22 8.52
N ALA A 67 -3.71 -3.84 7.99
CA ALA A 67 -4.26 -5.09 8.52
C ALA A 67 -3.24 -6.24 8.44
N ASP A 68 -2.49 -6.32 7.35
CA ASP A 68 -1.45 -7.34 7.21
C ASP A 68 -0.28 -7.12 8.17
N MET A 69 0.10 -5.88 8.40
CA MET A 69 1.11 -5.53 9.40
C MET A 69 0.64 -5.91 10.82
N ASP A 70 -0.61 -5.65 11.15
CA ASP A 70 -1.20 -6.05 12.44
C ASP A 70 -1.23 -7.58 12.59
N ARG A 71 -1.51 -8.28 11.49
CA ARG A 71 -1.50 -9.76 11.47
C ARG A 71 -0.10 -10.31 11.70
N ALA A 72 0.90 -9.74 11.03
CA ALA A 72 2.29 -10.14 11.18
C ALA A 72 2.80 -9.86 12.61
N GLU A 73 2.50 -8.69 13.15
CA GLU A 73 2.85 -8.31 14.52
C GLU A 73 2.24 -9.28 15.54
N ARG A 74 0.97 -9.64 15.35
CA ARG A 74 0.30 -10.61 16.20
C ARG A 74 0.94 -12.00 16.14
N ALA A 75 1.44 -12.40 14.97
CA ALA A 75 2.15 -13.67 14.77
C ALA A 75 3.61 -13.62 15.22
N GLY A 76 4.10 -12.46 15.67
CA GLY A 76 5.50 -12.26 16.03
C GLY A 76 6.45 -12.26 14.83
N GLN A 77 5.95 -11.96 13.66
CA GLN A 77 6.70 -11.94 12.41
C GLN A 77 6.82 -10.54 11.85
N HIS A 78 7.84 -10.31 11.03
CA HIS A 78 7.92 -9.07 10.26
C HIS A 78 6.96 -9.15 9.07
N SER A 79 6.21 -8.08 8.85
CA SER A 79 5.32 -7.99 7.71
C SER A 79 6.11 -7.96 6.40
N LEU A 80 5.64 -8.68 5.40
CA LEU A 80 6.19 -8.61 4.05
C LEU A 80 6.09 -7.19 3.47
N TRP A 81 5.07 -6.44 3.83
CA TRP A 81 4.91 -5.04 3.43
C TRP A 81 6.00 -4.16 4.00
N GLU A 82 6.40 -4.39 5.24
CA GLU A 82 7.50 -3.65 5.88
C GLU A 82 8.83 -3.92 5.18
N VAL A 83 9.12 -5.19 4.89
CA VAL A 83 10.31 -5.59 4.14
C VAL A 83 10.28 -5.00 2.73
N PHE A 84 9.14 -5.05 2.07
CA PHE A 84 8.97 -4.51 0.74
C PHE A 84 9.18 -2.98 0.71
N SER A 85 8.57 -2.25 1.63
CA SER A 85 8.70 -0.80 1.70
C SER A 85 10.14 -0.37 1.97
N THR A 86 10.86 -1.11 2.84
CA THR A 86 12.28 -0.87 3.11
C THR A 86 13.13 -1.09 1.86
N ARG A 87 12.87 -2.17 1.12
CA ARG A 87 13.56 -2.44 -0.15
C ARG A 87 13.29 -1.39 -1.20
N MET A 88 12.06 -0.93 -1.31
CA MET A 88 11.69 0.14 -2.27
C MET A 88 12.38 1.45 -1.93
N ALA A 89 12.46 1.82 -0.65
CA ALA A 89 13.17 3.00 -0.21
C ALA A 89 14.68 2.92 -0.53
N ALA A 90 15.32 1.77 -0.26
CA ALA A 90 16.72 1.54 -0.57
C ALA A 90 16.98 1.56 -2.09
N SER A 91 16.09 0.95 -2.89
CA SER A 91 16.15 0.94 -4.34
C SER A 91 16.06 2.36 -4.92
N ASN A 92 15.15 3.18 -4.41
CA ASN A 92 15.00 4.57 -4.83
C ASN A 92 16.24 5.40 -4.49
N ALA A 93 16.84 5.21 -3.32
CA ALA A 93 18.07 5.88 -2.94
C ALA A 93 19.24 5.50 -3.85
N THR A 94 19.37 4.22 -4.18
CA THR A 94 20.39 3.71 -5.10
C THR A 94 20.19 4.27 -6.51
N ALA A 95 18.97 4.28 -7.00
CA ALA A 95 18.64 4.86 -8.29
C ALA A 95 18.98 6.35 -8.37
N ALA A 96 18.68 7.11 -7.31
CA ALA A 96 19.04 8.52 -7.23
C ALA A 96 20.56 8.74 -7.29
N LEU A 97 21.33 7.93 -6.59
CA LEU A 97 22.80 7.99 -6.62
C LEU A 97 23.35 7.66 -8.02
N LEU A 98 22.80 6.64 -8.68
CA LEU A 98 23.18 6.28 -10.04
C LEU A 98 22.85 7.37 -11.04
N LEU A 99 21.72 8.04 -10.90
CA LEU A 99 21.34 9.17 -11.73
C LEU A 99 22.32 10.34 -11.60
N VAL A 100 22.76 10.64 -10.39
CA VAL A 100 23.75 11.69 -10.15
C VAL A 100 25.09 11.35 -10.81
N LEU A 101 25.56 10.12 -10.67
CA LEU A 101 26.79 9.66 -11.31
C LEU A 101 26.71 9.69 -12.85
N VAL A 102 25.59 9.28 -13.39
CA VAL A 102 25.36 9.32 -14.85
C VAL A 102 25.28 10.77 -15.33
N ALA A 103 24.62 11.65 -14.61
CA ALA A 103 24.54 13.07 -14.98
C ALA A 103 25.90 13.75 -15.00
N SER A 104 26.82 13.38 -14.10
CA SER A 104 28.18 13.93 -14.08
C SER A 104 29.09 13.39 -15.17
N ALA A 105 28.77 12.21 -15.75
CA ALA A 105 29.56 11.58 -16.80
C ALA A 105 29.05 11.86 -18.22
N THR A 106 27.91 12.50 -18.38
CA THR A 106 27.12 12.39 -19.62
C THR A 106 27.05 13.60 -20.51
N ASN A 107 27.96 14.51 -20.44
CA ASN A 107 27.94 15.58 -21.42
C ASN A 107 28.19 15.10 -22.88
N PHE A 108 28.40 13.80 -23.08
CA PHE A 108 28.74 13.30 -24.43
C PHE A 108 27.87 12.14 -24.94
N VAL A 109 26.85 11.65 -24.17
CA VAL A 109 26.10 10.45 -24.56
C VAL A 109 24.63 10.73 -24.93
N ALA A 110 24.28 11.98 -25.08
CA ALA A 110 22.90 12.40 -25.27
C ALA A 110 22.13 11.77 -26.49
N PRO A 111 22.73 11.39 -27.62
CA PRO A 111 21.92 10.91 -28.75
C PRO A 111 21.61 9.42 -28.76
N SER A 112 22.30 8.60 -27.96
CA SER A 112 22.17 7.14 -28.06
C SER A 112 20.86 6.56 -27.55
N PRO A 113 20.26 7.06 -26.47
CA PRO A 113 19.02 6.46 -25.95
C PRO A 113 17.82 6.61 -26.86
N ALA A 114 17.75 7.67 -27.61
CA ALA A 114 16.64 7.93 -28.54
C ALA A 114 16.52 6.92 -29.66
N LYS A 115 17.63 6.35 -30.09
CA LYS A 115 17.64 5.33 -31.16
C LYS A 115 17.23 3.94 -30.63
N ALA A 116 17.48 3.65 -29.39
CA ALA A 116 17.13 2.37 -28.80
C ALA A 116 15.63 2.22 -28.50
N ALA A 117 14.96 3.30 -28.15
CA ALA A 117 13.55 3.29 -27.77
C ALA A 117 12.61 2.77 -28.88
N PRO A 118 12.72 3.17 -30.15
CA PRO A 118 11.88 2.63 -31.21
C PRO A 118 12.06 1.13 -31.44
N LEU A 119 13.28 0.64 -31.30
CA LEU A 119 13.57 -0.79 -31.43
C LEU A 119 12.98 -1.61 -30.31
N SER A 120 13.03 -1.10 -29.07
CA SER A 120 12.37 -1.72 -27.91
C SER A 120 10.88 -1.85 -28.09
N HIS A 121 10.23 -0.80 -28.56
CA HIS A 121 8.79 -0.82 -28.79
C HIS A 121 8.40 -1.82 -29.89
N SER A 122 9.15 -1.87 -30.96
CA SER A 122 8.92 -2.81 -32.06
C SER A 122 9.03 -4.26 -31.58
N THR A 123 10.04 -4.56 -30.79
CA THR A 123 10.24 -5.89 -30.23
C THR A 123 9.13 -6.28 -29.26
N ALA A 124 8.74 -5.37 -28.39
CA ALA A 124 7.66 -5.61 -27.44
C ALA A 124 6.33 -5.86 -28.14
N GLN A 125 6.04 -5.11 -29.19
CA GLN A 125 4.81 -5.31 -29.96
C GLN A 125 4.79 -6.67 -30.67
N ARG A 126 5.90 -7.10 -31.21
CA ARG A 126 6.01 -8.42 -31.83
C ARG A 126 5.79 -9.55 -30.84
N LEU A 127 6.34 -9.43 -29.65
CA LEU A 127 6.14 -10.42 -28.59
C LEU A 127 4.69 -10.48 -28.10
N LEU A 128 4.00 -9.34 -28.05
CA LEU A 128 2.59 -9.28 -27.67
C LEU A 128 1.65 -9.84 -28.74
N LEU A 129 2.02 -9.78 -30.00
CA LEU A 129 1.22 -10.30 -31.10
C LEU A 129 1.42 -11.80 -31.35
N CYS A 130 2.46 -12.35 -30.81
CA CYS A 130 2.71 -13.79 -30.83
C CYS A 130 2.13 -14.48 -29.61
#